data_7ea47e071394506e54a229c59eb6310b
#
_entry.id   7ea47e071394506e54a229c59eb6310b
#
_cell.length_a   1.000
_cell.length_b   1.000
_cell.length_c   1.000
_cell.angle_alpha   90.00
_cell.angle_beta   90.00
_cell.angle_gamma   90.00
#
_symmetry.space_group_name_H-M   'P 1'
#
loop_
_entity.id
_entity.type
_entity.pdbx_description
1 polymer ?
#
loop_
_entity_poly.entity_id
_entity_poly.type
_entity_poly.pdbx_seq_one_letter_code
_entity_poly.pdbx_strand_id
1 'polypeptide(L)'
;MLDDVDMIICGHIAPELELGTVVAAPRRLLSTTKIDFEFTGRASHAGSHPQTGRNALLAGAAASLAIMALPRHADGMTRVNV
;
A
#
# COMPACT_ATOMS: atom_id res chain seq x y z
N MET A 1 -4.27 17.97 14.48
CA MET A 1 -5.33 17.69 15.45
C MET A 1 -6.56 18.44 14.98
N LEU A 2 -7.71 17.78 14.91
CA LEU A 2 -8.95 18.29 14.33
C LEU A 2 -10.06 18.34 15.39
N ASP A 3 -9.66 18.66 16.63
CA ASP A 3 -10.54 18.56 17.79
C ASP A 3 -11.66 19.63 17.81
N ASP A 4 -11.56 20.61 16.92
CA ASP A 4 -12.48 21.74 16.73
C ASP A 4 -13.24 21.69 15.37
N VAL A 5 -13.18 20.55 14.70
CA VAL A 5 -13.82 20.36 13.38
C VAL A 5 -15.05 19.48 13.50
N ASP A 6 -16.22 20.06 13.23
CA ASP A 6 -17.49 19.34 13.27
C ASP A 6 -17.76 18.48 12.03
N MET A 7 -17.17 18.85 10.88
CA MET A 7 -17.39 18.12 9.63
C MET A 7 -16.23 18.32 8.67
N ILE A 8 -15.86 17.25 7.97
CA ILE A 8 -14.87 17.27 6.88
C ILE A 8 -15.57 16.84 5.59
N ILE A 9 -15.39 17.63 4.54
CA ILE A 9 -15.87 17.30 3.20
C ILE A 9 -14.64 17.05 2.32
N CYS A 10 -14.57 15.89 1.68
CA CYS A 10 -13.55 15.53 0.72
C CYS A 10 -14.15 15.48 -0.69
N GLY A 11 -13.43 16.06 -1.65
CA GLY A 11 -13.76 15.97 -3.07
C GLY A 11 -12.72 15.15 -3.81
N HIS A 12 -13.15 14.36 -4.78
CA HIS A 12 -12.28 13.63 -5.69
C HIS A 12 -12.60 14.01 -7.13
N ILE A 13 -11.57 14.16 -7.95
CA ILE A 13 -11.76 14.40 -9.40
C ILE A 13 -12.09 13.07 -10.07
N ALA A 14 -13.14 13.07 -10.87
CA ALA A 14 -13.60 11.93 -11.66
C ALA A 14 -13.56 12.30 -13.16
N PRO A 15 -12.47 11.97 -13.87
CA PRO A 15 -12.27 12.39 -15.27
C PRO A 15 -13.25 11.75 -16.25
N GLU A 16 -13.96 10.71 -15.82
CA GLU A 16 -15.02 10.05 -16.58
C GLU A 16 -16.37 10.78 -16.55
N LEU A 17 -16.51 11.82 -15.75
CA LEU A 17 -17.71 12.64 -15.67
C LEU A 17 -17.61 13.89 -16.56
N GLU A 18 -18.75 14.35 -17.06
CA GLU A 18 -18.81 15.61 -17.79
C GLU A 18 -18.43 16.80 -16.90
N LEU A 19 -17.79 17.79 -17.50
CA LEU A 19 -17.38 19.00 -16.81
C LEU A 19 -18.57 19.70 -16.14
N GLY A 20 -18.40 20.05 -14.87
CA GLY A 20 -19.45 20.68 -14.06
C GLY A 20 -20.38 19.70 -13.36
N THR A 21 -20.21 18.40 -13.55
CA THR A 21 -20.98 17.37 -12.84
C THR A 21 -20.42 17.16 -11.42
N VAL A 22 -21.30 17.14 -10.44
CA VAL A 22 -20.99 16.79 -9.05
C VAL A 22 -21.85 15.61 -8.62
N VAL A 23 -21.19 14.53 -8.16
CA VAL A 23 -21.89 13.37 -7.59
C VAL A 23 -21.77 13.43 -6.09
N ALA A 24 -22.89 13.69 -5.42
CA ALA A 24 -22.98 13.61 -3.97
C ALA A 24 -23.28 12.15 -3.54
N ALA A 25 -22.65 11.71 -2.46
CA ALA A 25 -22.80 10.37 -1.91
C ALA A 25 -22.51 9.24 -2.93
N PRO A 26 -21.32 9.18 -3.52
CA PRO A 26 -20.93 8.09 -4.42
C PRO A 26 -20.99 6.75 -3.66
N ARG A 27 -21.45 5.71 -4.35
CA ARG A 27 -21.46 4.34 -3.81
C ARG A 27 -20.18 3.63 -4.21
N ARG A 28 -19.73 2.71 -3.37
CA ARG A 28 -18.56 1.83 -3.65
C ARG A 28 -17.23 2.57 -3.71
N LEU A 29 -17.02 3.49 -2.78
CA LEU A 29 -15.68 4.05 -2.57
C LEU A 29 -14.73 2.98 -2.05
N LEU A 30 -13.48 3.06 -2.49
CA LEU A 30 -12.42 2.15 -2.03
C LEU A 30 -11.91 2.60 -0.67
N SER A 31 -11.73 1.63 0.20
CA SER A 31 -10.94 1.79 1.42
C SER A 31 -9.47 1.51 1.11
N THR A 32 -8.56 2.29 1.66
CA THR A 32 -7.13 2.11 1.47
C THR A 32 -6.45 1.93 2.82
N THR A 33 -5.63 0.90 2.92
CA THR A 33 -4.72 0.70 4.04
C THR A 33 -3.29 0.80 3.54
N LYS A 34 -2.48 1.62 4.18
CA LYS A 34 -1.03 1.69 3.93
C LYS A 34 -0.31 0.97 5.06
N ILE A 35 0.63 0.14 4.70
CA ILE A 35 1.43 -0.64 5.64
C ILE A 35 2.90 -0.45 5.25
N ASP A 36 3.72 -0.01 6.19
CA ASP A 36 5.15 0.13 6.01
C ASP A 36 5.85 -1.10 6.59
N PHE A 37 6.80 -1.65 5.82
CA PHE A 37 7.62 -2.77 6.23
C PHE A 37 9.07 -2.34 6.28
N GLU A 38 9.73 -2.56 7.41
CA GLU A 38 11.16 -2.33 7.59
C GLU A 38 11.88 -3.67 7.72
N PHE A 39 12.93 -3.86 6.92
CA PHE A 39 13.77 -5.05 6.95
C PHE A 39 15.18 -4.69 7.40
N THR A 40 15.57 -5.13 8.59
CA THR A 40 16.90 -4.89 9.13
C THR A 40 17.84 -6.06 8.87
N GLY A 41 18.89 -5.80 8.16
CA GLY A 41 19.93 -6.77 7.82
C GLY A 41 21.17 -6.66 8.71
N ARG A 42 22.18 -7.47 8.36
CA ARG A 42 23.49 -7.43 8.97
C ARG A 42 24.55 -7.56 7.88
N ALA A 43 25.44 -6.59 7.81
CA ALA A 43 26.55 -6.62 6.87
C ALA A 43 27.57 -7.74 7.21
N SER A 44 28.16 -8.34 6.19
CA SER A 44 29.28 -9.26 6.30
C SER A 44 30.19 -9.14 5.09
N HIS A 45 31.43 -9.57 5.24
CA HIS A 45 32.36 -9.64 4.11
C HIS A 45 32.03 -10.88 3.26
N ALA A 46 31.73 -10.66 1.98
CA ALA A 46 31.27 -11.71 1.07
C ALA A 46 32.26 -12.86 0.88
N GLY A 47 33.58 -12.57 0.96
CA GLY A 47 34.63 -13.57 0.74
C GLY A 47 35.14 -14.26 2.00
N SER A 48 35.10 -13.62 3.19
CA SER A 48 35.71 -14.20 4.39
C SER A 48 34.69 -14.79 5.37
N HIS A 49 33.57 -14.14 5.61
CA HIS A 49 32.60 -14.61 6.58
C HIS A 49 31.14 -14.36 6.09
N PRO A 50 30.75 -14.86 4.91
CA PRO A 50 29.43 -14.59 4.33
C PRO A 50 28.28 -15.10 5.21
N GLN A 51 28.49 -16.19 5.93
CA GLN A 51 27.49 -16.82 6.79
C GLN A 51 27.07 -15.97 8.00
N THR A 52 27.83 -14.91 8.32
CA THR A 52 27.49 -14.02 9.44
C THR A 52 26.55 -12.90 9.02
N GLY A 53 26.36 -12.69 7.72
CA GLY A 53 25.46 -11.68 7.17
C GLY A 53 23.99 -12.06 7.18
N ARG A 54 23.15 -11.05 7.06
CA ARG A 54 21.70 -11.19 6.80
C ARG A 54 21.34 -10.16 5.73
N ASN A 55 20.96 -10.63 4.56
CA ASN A 55 20.60 -9.73 3.47
C ASN A 55 19.14 -9.29 3.60
N ALA A 56 18.94 -8.05 4.03
CA ALA A 56 17.60 -7.44 4.16
C ALA A 56 16.90 -7.28 2.80
N LEU A 57 17.65 -7.05 1.73
CA LEU A 57 17.09 -6.92 0.37
C LEU A 57 16.39 -8.21 -0.07
N LEU A 58 16.96 -9.38 0.23
CA LEU A 58 16.31 -10.66 -0.11
C LEU A 58 15.01 -10.86 0.64
N ALA A 59 14.95 -10.47 1.91
CA ALA A 59 13.73 -10.52 2.70
C ALA A 59 12.64 -9.59 2.12
N GLY A 60 13.03 -8.35 1.78
CA GLY A 60 12.12 -7.39 1.14
C GLY A 60 11.62 -7.86 -0.22
N ALA A 61 12.49 -8.40 -1.06
CA ALA A 61 12.12 -8.94 -2.37
C ALA A 61 11.12 -10.12 -2.24
N ALA A 62 11.39 -11.05 -1.33
CA ALA A 62 10.50 -12.18 -1.07
C ALA A 62 9.13 -11.71 -0.55
N ALA A 63 9.10 -10.74 0.35
CA ALA A 63 7.87 -10.16 0.86
C ALA A 63 7.06 -9.47 -0.25
N SER A 64 7.73 -8.68 -1.12
CA SER A 64 7.07 -8.01 -2.25
C SER A 64 6.42 -9.01 -3.20
N LEU A 65 7.12 -10.08 -3.55
CA LEU A 65 6.58 -11.13 -4.40
C LEU A 65 5.37 -11.83 -3.76
N ALA A 66 5.45 -12.14 -2.46
CA ALA A 66 4.36 -12.77 -1.74
C ALA A 66 3.13 -11.88 -1.64
N ILE A 67 3.32 -10.57 -1.38
CA ILE A 67 2.23 -9.60 -1.29
C ILE A 67 1.55 -9.41 -2.66
N MET A 68 2.35 -9.30 -3.73
CA MET A 68 1.82 -9.16 -5.08
C MET A 68 1.10 -10.42 -5.60
N ALA A 69 1.38 -11.57 -5.00
CA ALA A 69 0.71 -12.84 -5.30
C ALA A 69 -0.64 -13.03 -4.59
N LEU A 70 -1.06 -12.08 -3.74
CA LEU A 70 -2.35 -12.18 -3.05
C LEU A 70 -3.51 -12.27 -4.07
N PRO A 71 -4.41 -13.24 -3.93
CA PRO A 71 -5.51 -13.42 -4.86
C PRO A 71 -6.53 -12.29 -4.74
N ARG A 72 -7.27 -12.08 -5.81
CA ARG A 72 -8.44 -11.18 -5.81
C ARG A 72 -9.58 -11.83 -5.02
N HIS A 73 -10.37 -11.01 -4.32
CA HIS A 73 -11.56 -11.49 -3.63
C HIS A 73 -12.76 -11.54 -4.58
N ALA A 74 -13.61 -12.57 -4.43
CA ALA A 74 -14.78 -12.75 -5.30
C ALA A 74 -15.86 -11.68 -5.06
N ASP A 75 -16.06 -11.28 -3.80
CA ASP A 75 -17.14 -10.37 -3.39
C ASP A 75 -16.70 -8.90 -3.31
N GLY A 76 -15.48 -8.59 -3.73
CA GLY A 76 -14.95 -7.24 -3.64
C GLY A 76 -13.77 -6.99 -4.58
N MET A 77 -13.51 -5.71 -4.82
CA MET A 77 -12.35 -5.30 -5.58
C MET A 77 -11.16 -5.11 -4.63
N THR A 78 -10.23 -6.05 -4.64
CA THR A 78 -8.95 -5.92 -3.95
C THR A 78 -7.86 -5.49 -4.92
N ARG A 79 -7.06 -4.53 -4.51
CA ARG A 79 -5.86 -4.08 -5.23
C ARG A 79 -4.72 -4.01 -4.24
N VAL A 80 -3.62 -4.63 -4.58
CA VAL A 80 -2.39 -4.60 -3.79
C VAL A 80 -1.29 -4.05 -4.69
N ASN A 81 -0.48 -3.16 -4.14
CA ASN A 81 0.68 -2.59 -4.81
C ASN A 81 1.80 -2.41 -3.78
N VAL A 82 3.05 -2.70 -4.18
CA VAL A 82 4.27 -2.58 -3.38
C VAL A 82 5.20 -1.58 -4.04
#